data_5394908db138182697887fe4cc39b2ea
#
_entry.id   5394908db138182697887fe4cc39b2ea
#
_cell.length_a   1.000
_cell.length_b   1.000
_cell.length_c   1.000
_cell.angle_alpha   90.00
_cell.angle_beta   90.00
_cell.angle_gamma   90.00
#
_symmetry.space_group_name_H-M   'P 1'
#
loop_
_entity.id
_entity.type
_entity.pdbx_description
1 polymer ?
#
loop_
_entity_poly.entity_id
_entity_poly.type
_entity_poly.pdbx_seq_one_letter_code
_entity_poly.pdbx_strand_id
1 'polypeptide(L)'
;IEFPVFYACAKEGYAHTENKQEPGDLTCLFDAILEHIPAPKGEPEAVPQVLITQLGHDPYLGRLAIGRVVNGTIQRNKEYALAQEDQTRKIKVVQLSTFEGLERVPTESASVGEIIAIAGIAELEIGDTVTDLANPDPLARPTVDEPTLGITFHANSGPFSALDGKKVTAREIRERLEH
;
A
#
# COMPACT_ATOMS: atom_id res chain seq x y z
N ILE A 1 0.37 -2.88 -32.27
CA ILE A 1 0.08 -3.46 -30.93
C ILE A 1 -1.37 -3.90 -31.01
N GLU A 2 -1.62 -5.20 -30.94
CA GLU A 2 -2.96 -5.78 -30.86
C GLU A 2 -3.30 -5.98 -29.37
N PHE A 3 -4.51 -5.55 -28.99
CA PHE A 3 -5.04 -5.71 -27.64
C PHE A 3 -6.56 -5.96 -27.72
N PRO A 4 -7.15 -6.72 -26.80
CA PRO A 4 -8.58 -6.96 -26.78
C PRO A 4 -9.34 -5.66 -26.42
N VAL A 5 -10.46 -5.42 -27.12
CA VAL A 5 -11.32 -4.27 -26.89
C VAL A 5 -12.69 -4.77 -26.45
N PHE A 6 -13.23 -4.20 -25.38
CA PHE A 6 -14.55 -4.51 -24.85
C PHE A 6 -15.39 -3.24 -24.74
N TYR A 7 -16.67 -3.38 -25.00
CA TYR A 7 -17.67 -2.31 -24.88
C TYR A 7 -18.53 -2.62 -23.66
N ALA A 8 -18.46 -1.79 -22.64
CA ALA A 8 -19.14 -2.07 -21.39
C ALA A 8 -19.97 -0.89 -20.89
N CYS A 9 -21.06 -1.21 -20.20
CA CYS A 9 -21.86 -0.27 -19.45
C CYS A 9 -21.87 -0.69 -17.96
N ALA A 10 -21.07 -0.02 -17.14
CA ALA A 10 -20.96 -0.33 -15.71
C ALA A 10 -22.28 -0.11 -14.95
N LYS A 11 -23.09 0.88 -15.37
CA LYS A 11 -24.39 1.18 -14.76
C LYS A 11 -25.40 0.06 -14.95
N GLU A 12 -25.37 -0.59 -16.10
CA GLU A 12 -26.32 -1.67 -16.46
C GLU A 12 -25.70 -3.06 -16.28
N GLY A 13 -24.40 -3.14 -15.98
CA GLY A 13 -23.72 -4.39 -15.59
C GLY A 13 -23.47 -5.35 -16.74
N TYR A 14 -23.22 -4.86 -17.97
CA TYR A 14 -22.90 -5.71 -19.10
C TYR A 14 -21.60 -5.32 -19.81
N ALA A 15 -21.00 -6.28 -20.51
CA ALA A 15 -19.89 -6.08 -21.44
C ALA A 15 -20.03 -6.98 -22.66
N HIS A 16 -19.55 -6.48 -23.83
CA HIS A 16 -19.55 -7.20 -25.09
C HIS A 16 -18.22 -7.02 -25.84
N THR A 17 -17.87 -7.96 -26.68
CA THR A 17 -16.73 -7.86 -27.61
C THR A 17 -17.04 -7.01 -28.84
N GLU A 18 -18.31 -6.77 -29.13
CA GLU A 18 -18.79 -5.91 -30.20
C GLU A 18 -19.55 -4.70 -29.63
N ASN A 19 -19.57 -3.58 -30.37
CA ASN A 19 -20.31 -2.39 -29.95
C ASN A 19 -21.82 -2.62 -30.08
N LYS A 20 -22.40 -3.26 -29.06
CA LYS A 20 -23.84 -3.54 -28.95
C LYS A 20 -24.36 -2.95 -27.63
N GLN A 21 -25.59 -2.46 -27.66
CA GLN A 21 -26.33 -1.98 -26.48
C GLN A 21 -27.43 -2.99 -26.13
N GLU A 22 -27.04 -4.23 -25.87
CA GLU A 22 -27.96 -5.31 -25.52
C GLU A 22 -27.75 -5.68 -24.06
N PRO A 23 -28.79 -6.13 -23.35
CA PRO A 23 -28.64 -6.68 -22.01
C PRO A 23 -27.67 -7.87 -22.04
N GLY A 24 -26.82 -7.96 -21.04
CA GLY A 24 -25.82 -9.02 -20.94
C GLY A 24 -25.28 -9.12 -19.51
N ASP A 25 -24.10 -9.69 -19.39
CA ASP A 25 -23.35 -9.76 -18.15
C ASP A 25 -21.89 -9.31 -18.36
N LEU A 26 -21.07 -9.44 -17.36
CA LEU A 26 -19.66 -9.07 -17.38
C LEU A 26 -18.73 -10.26 -17.63
N THR A 27 -19.25 -11.45 -17.94
CA THR A 27 -18.48 -12.68 -18.06
C THR A 27 -17.36 -12.57 -19.09
N CYS A 28 -17.66 -12.02 -20.27
CA CYS A 28 -16.62 -11.86 -21.32
C CYS A 28 -15.46 -10.96 -20.88
N LEU A 29 -15.70 -9.97 -20.02
CA LEU A 29 -14.66 -9.11 -19.46
C LEU A 29 -13.83 -9.86 -18.41
N PHE A 30 -14.48 -10.63 -17.55
CA PHE A 30 -13.78 -11.45 -16.54
C PHE A 30 -12.95 -12.55 -17.18
N ASP A 31 -13.47 -13.22 -18.21
CA ASP A 31 -12.72 -14.21 -18.97
C ASP A 31 -11.46 -13.61 -19.62
N ALA A 32 -11.60 -12.42 -20.20
CA ALA A 32 -10.47 -11.71 -20.78
C ALA A 32 -9.41 -11.30 -19.71
N ILE A 33 -9.84 -10.92 -18.52
CA ILE A 33 -8.92 -10.64 -17.40
C ILE A 33 -8.15 -11.90 -17.04
N LEU A 34 -8.82 -13.05 -16.93
CA LEU A 34 -8.17 -14.32 -16.61
C LEU A 34 -7.21 -14.79 -17.70
N GLU A 35 -7.51 -14.52 -18.98
CA GLU A 35 -6.68 -14.91 -20.13
C GLU A 35 -5.46 -13.99 -20.31
N HIS A 36 -5.64 -12.68 -20.17
CA HIS A 36 -4.61 -11.71 -20.56
C HIS A 36 -3.81 -11.13 -19.41
N ILE A 37 -4.31 -11.17 -18.16
CA ILE A 37 -3.60 -10.65 -17.01
C ILE A 37 -2.91 -11.79 -16.25
N PRO A 38 -1.57 -11.82 -16.24
CA PRO A 38 -0.85 -12.88 -15.55
C PRO A 38 -1.07 -12.81 -14.03
N ALA A 39 -1.14 -13.97 -13.39
CA ALA A 39 -1.14 -14.08 -11.94
C ALA A 39 0.12 -13.42 -11.33
N PRO A 40 0.08 -13.01 -10.05
CA PRO A 40 1.24 -12.51 -9.35
C PRO A 40 2.42 -13.49 -9.45
N LYS A 41 3.60 -12.97 -9.80
CA LYS A 41 4.83 -13.77 -9.80
C LYS A 41 5.39 -13.79 -8.38
N GLY A 42 5.81 -14.96 -7.92
CA GLY A 42 6.44 -15.17 -6.62
C GLY A 42 6.19 -16.59 -6.11
N GLU A 43 6.97 -16.99 -5.12
CA GLU A 43 6.96 -18.33 -4.54
C GLU A 43 6.37 -18.26 -3.12
N PRO A 44 5.19 -18.85 -2.85
CA PRO A 44 4.56 -18.81 -1.53
C PRO A 44 5.39 -19.46 -0.40
N GLU A 45 6.22 -20.44 -0.73
CA GLU A 45 7.08 -21.16 0.21
C GLU A 45 8.48 -20.53 0.37
N ALA A 46 8.78 -19.48 -0.38
CA ALA A 46 10.06 -18.78 -0.28
C ALA A 46 10.16 -17.92 0.98
N VAL A 47 11.32 -17.32 1.17
CA VAL A 47 11.55 -16.32 2.22
C VAL A 47 10.54 -15.18 2.05
N PRO A 48 9.80 -14.80 3.11
CA PRO A 48 8.84 -13.71 3.03
C PRO A 48 9.53 -12.39 2.67
N GLN A 49 8.97 -11.70 1.68
CA GLN A 49 9.43 -10.39 1.23
C GLN A 49 8.22 -9.50 0.99
N VAL A 50 8.13 -8.42 1.77
CA VAL A 50 7.11 -7.39 1.61
C VAL A 50 7.79 -6.06 1.33
N LEU A 51 7.61 -5.53 0.13
CA LEU A 51 8.10 -4.20 -0.21
C LEU A 51 7.08 -3.15 0.24
N ILE A 52 7.53 -2.23 1.09
CA ILE A 52 6.71 -1.10 1.54
C ILE A 52 6.73 -0.01 0.46
N THR A 53 5.56 0.29 -0.07
CA THR A 53 5.38 1.24 -1.17
C THR A 53 4.61 2.49 -0.77
N GLN A 54 3.90 2.43 0.35
CA GLN A 54 3.11 3.55 0.85
C GLN A 54 3.08 3.57 2.37
N LEU A 55 3.03 4.77 2.93
CA LEU A 55 2.77 4.98 4.35
C LEU A 55 1.34 5.48 4.54
N GLY A 56 0.68 4.95 5.54
CA GLY A 56 -0.64 5.38 5.95
C GLY A 56 -0.67 5.75 7.42
N HIS A 57 -1.77 6.27 7.88
CA HIS A 57 -2.02 6.57 9.29
C HIS A 57 -3.40 6.09 9.71
N ASP A 58 -3.45 5.51 10.90
CA ASP A 58 -4.69 5.10 11.55
C ASP A 58 -4.80 5.84 12.90
N PRO A 59 -5.96 6.44 13.24
CA PRO A 59 -6.10 7.18 14.48
C PRO A 59 -5.82 6.37 15.76
N TYR A 60 -5.98 5.06 15.71
CA TYR A 60 -5.82 4.15 16.85
C TYR A 60 -4.51 3.37 16.81
N LEU A 61 -4.06 2.99 15.62
CA LEU A 61 -2.90 2.14 15.42
C LEU A 61 -1.64 2.94 15.09
N GLY A 62 -1.78 4.23 14.80
CA GLY A 62 -0.68 5.09 14.38
C GLY A 62 -0.23 4.83 12.94
N ARG A 63 1.07 4.83 12.70
CA ARG A 63 1.64 4.59 11.37
C ARG A 63 1.33 3.20 10.84
N LEU A 64 0.96 3.17 9.56
CA LEU A 64 0.73 1.95 8.79
C LEU A 64 1.76 1.84 7.67
N ALA A 65 2.34 0.67 7.54
CA ALA A 65 3.12 0.27 6.38
C ALA A 65 2.21 -0.42 5.38
N ILE A 66 2.05 0.12 4.19
CA ILE A 66 1.29 -0.51 3.12
C ILE A 66 2.27 -1.00 2.07
N GLY A 67 2.16 -2.28 1.71
CA GLY A 67 3.07 -2.91 0.78
C GLY A 67 2.49 -4.15 0.13
N ARG A 68 3.23 -4.69 -0.82
CA ARG A 68 2.87 -5.92 -1.53
C ARG A 68 3.75 -7.07 -1.05
N VAL A 69 3.13 -8.22 -0.82
CA VAL A 69 3.85 -9.47 -0.61
C VAL A 69 4.39 -9.94 -1.96
N VAL A 70 5.71 -9.90 -2.11
CA VAL A 70 6.41 -10.29 -3.35
C VAL A 70 6.72 -11.78 -3.34
N ASN A 71 7.21 -12.29 -2.22
CA ASN A 71 7.49 -13.71 -2.01
C ASN A 71 7.07 -14.13 -0.60
N GLY A 72 6.88 -15.43 -0.42
CA GLY A 72 6.59 -16.06 0.84
C GLY A 72 5.22 -15.72 1.41
N THR A 73 5.09 -15.96 2.72
CA THR A 73 3.87 -15.68 3.48
C THR A 73 4.22 -14.91 4.74
N ILE A 74 3.54 -13.80 4.98
CA ILE A 74 3.65 -13.01 6.20
C ILE A 74 2.51 -13.37 7.16
N GLN A 75 2.81 -13.41 8.47
CA GLN A 75 1.86 -13.80 9.51
C GLN A 75 1.80 -12.74 10.61
N ARG A 76 0.60 -12.57 11.13
CA ARG A 76 0.35 -11.73 12.30
C ARG A 76 1.05 -12.31 13.55
N ASN A 77 1.45 -11.44 14.46
CA ASN A 77 2.13 -11.76 15.73
C ASN A 77 3.50 -12.43 15.59
N LYS A 78 4.03 -12.57 14.38
CA LYS A 78 5.37 -13.12 14.11
C LYS A 78 6.42 -12.00 14.04
N GLU A 79 7.66 -12.37 14.33
CA GLU A 79 8.82 -11.48 14.25
C GLU A 79 9.47 -11.59 12.87
N TYR A 80 9.90 -10.44 12.34
CA TYR A 80 10.54 -10.31 11.04
C TYR A 80 11.70 -9.33 11.12
N ALA A 81 12.52 -9.31 10.09
CA ALA A 81 13.52 -8.28 9.86
C ALA A 81 12.93 -7.16 9.01
N LEU A 82 13.14 -5.92 9.42
CA LEU A 82 12.93 -4.74 8.58
C LEU A 82 14.28 -4.34 8.00
N ALA A 83 14.49 -4.60 6.72
CA ALA A 83 15.67 -4.20 6.00
C ALA A 83 15.47 -2.77 5.48
N GLN A 84 16.27 -1.84 5.99
CA GLN A 84 16.33 -0.44 5.61
C GLN A 84 17.60 -0.20 4.78
N GLU A 85 17.83 1.02 4.31
CA GLU A 85 18.99 1.32 3.48
C GLU A 85 20.33 1.01 4.17
N ASP A 86 20.47 1.47 5.41
CA ASP A 86 21.74 1.38 6.16
C ASP A 86 21.74 0.31 7.26
N GLN A 87 20.57 -0.26 7.58
CA GLN A 87 20.44 -1.16 8.72
C GLN A 87 19.33 -2.18 8.56
N THR A 88 19.47 -3.26 9.28
CA THR A 88 18.40 -4.26 9.45
C THR A 88 18.04 -4.34 10.91
N ARG A 89 16.76 -4.24 11.22
CA ARG A 89 16.28 -4.32 12.59
C ARG A 89 15.13 -5.32 12.75
N LYS A 90 15.01 -5.85 13.95
CA LYS A 90 13.92 -6.76 14.30
C LYS A 90 12.64 -5.98 14.55
N ILE A 91 11.55 -6.45 13.93
CA ILE A 91 10.20 -5.93 14.12
C ILE A 91 9.24 -7.05 14.48
N LYS A 92 8.09 -6.70 15.04
CA LYS A 92 6.98 -7.60 15.25
C LYS A 92 5.75 -7.08 14.50
N VAL A 93 5.15 -7.91 13.66
CA VAL A 93 3.88 -7.61 12.98
C VAL A 93 2.74 -7.79 13.99
N VAL A 94 2.35 -6.71 14.66
CA VAL A 94 1.30 -6.75 15.69
C VAL A 94 -0.07 -6.90 15.05
N GLN A 95 -0.31 -6.14 13.98
CA GLN A 95 -1.55 -6.21 13.23
C GLN A 95 -1.25 -6.30 11.74
N LEU A 96 -1.95 -7.20 11.08
CA LEU A 96 -1.92 -7.44 9.65
C LEU A 96 -3.33 -7.29 9.10
N SER A 97 -3.49 -6.59 8.00
CA SER A 97 -4.76 -6.43 7.31
C SER A 97 -4.56 -6.51 5.80
N THR A 98 -5.55 -7.05 5.11
CA THR A 98 -5.70 -7.02 3.65
C THR A 98 -6.74 -5.98 3.26
N PHE A 99 -6.92 -5.75 1.97
CA PHE A 99 -7.91 -4.82 1.43
C PHE A 99 -9.00 -5.59 0.69
N GLU A 100 -10.24 -5.41 1.11
CA GLU A 100 -11.44 -5.89 0.42
C GLU A 100 -12.23 -4.68 -0.07
N GLY A 101 -12.12 -4.39 -1.36
CA GLY A 101 -12.61 -3.15 -1.92
C GLY A 101 -11.87 -1.94 -1.32
N LEU A 102 -12.57 -1.08 -0.60
CA LEU A 102 -12.01 0.10 0.07
C LEU A 102 -11.76 -0.13 1.58
N GLU A 103 -12.17 -1.26 2.11
CA GLU A 103 -12.06 -1.54 3.54
C GLU A 103 -10.80 -2.35 3.87
N ARG A 104 -10.24 -2.09 5.04
CA ARG A 104 -9.15 -2.89 5.60
C ARG A 104 -9.72 -3.99 6.48
N VAL A 105 -9.45 -5.23 6.10
CA VAL A 105 -9.93 -6.41 6.82
C VAL A 105 -8.77 -7.07 7.55
N PRO A 106 -8.84 -7.21 8.89
CA PRO A 106 -7.80 -7.92 9.63
C PRO A 106 -7.65 -9.36 9.16
N THR A 107 -6.40 -9.81 8.99
CA THR A 107 -6.08 -11.19 8.60
C THR A 107 -4.99 -11.78 9.50
N GLU A 108 -4.94 -13.10 9.59
CA GLU A 108 -3.88 -13.80 10.32
C GLU A 108 -2.64 -14.04 9.44
N SER A 109 -2.82 -14.11 8.13
CA SER A 109 -1.72 -14.31 7.17
C SER A 109 -2.05 -13.71 5.83
N ALA A 110 -1.00 -13.38 5.06
CA ALA A 110 -1.10 -12.93 3.69
C ALA A 110 0.02 -13.54 2.85
N SER A 111 -0.28 -13.86 1.60
CA SER A 111 0.60 -14.57 0.68
C SER A 111 0.99 -13.72 -0.55
N VAL A 112 1.76 -14.30 -1.43
CA VAL A 112 2.25 -13.68 -2.68
C VAL A 112 1.15 -12.96 -3.44
N GLY A 113 1.42 -11.73 -3.84
CA GLY A 113 0.54 -10.89 -4.65
C GLY A 113 -0.42 -10.02 -3.85
N GLU A 114 -0.68 -10.33 -2.58
CA GLU A 114 -1.59 -9.55 -1.74
C GLU A 114 -0.99 -8.21 -1.35
N ILE A 115 -1.84 -7.20 -1.32
CA ILE A 115 -1.51 -5.87 -0.76
C ILE A 115 -1.96 -5.87 0.69
N ILE A 116 -1.05 -5.52 1.58
CA ILE A 116 -1.26 -5.58 3.02
C ILE A 116 -0.97 -4.25 3.70
N ALA A 117 -1.60 -4.05 4.84
CA ALA A 117 -1.27 -2.99 5.78
C ALA A 117 -0.76 -3.62 7.09
N ILE A 118 0.42 -3.19 7.53
CA ILE A 118 1.06 -3.61 8.77
C ILE A 118 1.07 -2.43 9.73
N ALA A 119 0.63 -2.66 10.98
CA ALA A 119 0.71 -1.68 12.04
C ALA A 119 1.71 -2.10 13.13
N GLY A 120 2.17 -1.10 13.90
CA GLY A 120 3.07 -1.32 15.03
C GLY A 120 4.55 -1.25 14.70
N ILE A 121 4.93 -0.74 13.53
CA ILE A 121 6.31 -0.51 13.14
C ILE A 121 6.62 0.98 13.28
N ALA A 122 7.56 1.32 14.17
CA ALA A 122 8.09 2.68 14.27
C ALA A 122 9.19 2.91 13.22
N GLU A 123 9.38 4.17 12.80
CA GLU A 123 10.47 4.59 11.91
C GLU A 123 10.57 3.75 10.62
N LEU A 124 9.55 3.82 9.84
CA LEU A 124 9.38 3.07 8.60
C LEU A 124 9.42 4.02 7.42
N GLU A 125 10.07 3.61 6.33
CA GLU A 125 10.23 4.38 5.11
C GLU A 125 9.70 3.63 3.89
N ILE A 126 9.37 4.38 2.85
CA ILE A 126 9.05 3.80 1.56
C ILE A 126 10.31 3.16 0.97
N GLY A 127 10.18 1.93 0.46
CA GLY A 127 11.29 1.14 -0.03
C GLY A 127 11.87 0.16 0.98
N ASP A 128 11.49 0.24 2.26
CA ASP A 128 11.86 -0.76 3.24
C ASP A 128 11.27 -2.12 2.90
N THR A 129 11.99 -3.19 3.21
CA THR A 129 11.53 -4.56 3.00
C THR A 129 11.35 -5.27 4.32
N VAL A 130 10.15 -5.82 4.54
CA VAL A 130 9.91 -6.77 5.64
C VAL A 130 10.27 -8.17 5.13
N THR A 131 11.20 -8.85 5.81
CA THR A 131 11.73 -10.14 5.37
C THR A 131 11.98 -11.08 6.56
N ASP A 132 12.50 -12.27 6.31
CA ASP A 132 12.80 -13.23 7.37
C ASP A 132 13.93 -12.74 8.29
N LEU A 133 13.81 -13.09 9.57
CA LEU A 133 14.78 -12.66 10.59
C LEU A 133 16.12 -13.42 10.50
N ALA A 134 16.07 -14.70 10.12
CA ALA A 134 17.25 -15.55 10.05
C ALA A 134 18.06 -15.32 8.76
N ASN A 135 17.36 -15.12 7.65
CA ASN A 135 17.95 -14.88 6.34
C ASN A 135 17.32 -13.66 5.70
N PRO A 136 17.72 -12.43 6.08
CA PRO A 136 17.19 -11.22 5.47
C PRO A 136 17.52 -11.15 3.98
N ASP A 137 16.50 -11.02 3.15
CA ASP A 137 16.64 -10.86 1.70
C ASP A 137 15.87 -9.61 1.24
N PRO A 138 16.52 -8.45 1.28
CA PRO A 138 15.89 -7.18 0.93
C PRO A 138 15.64 -7.07 -0.58
N LEU A 139 14.50 -6.50 -0.94
CA LEU A 139 14.19 -6.13 -2.31
C LEU A 139 14.88 -4.82 -2.70
N ALA A 140 15.09 -4.63 -4.00
CA ALA A 140 15.61 -3.37 -4.51
C ALA A 140 14.67 -2.22 -4.15
N ARG A 141 15.21 -1.18 -3.52
CA ARG A 141 14.46 0.03 -3.19
C ARG A 141 14.10 0.78 -4.48
N PRO A 142 12.89 1.33 -4.58
CA PRO A 142 12.55 2.24 -5.66
C PRO A 142 13.42 3.50 -5.55
N THR A 143 14.02 3.91 -6.65
CA THR A 143 14.74 5.19 -6.71
C THR A 143 13.72 6.32 -6.75
N VAL A 144 13.84 7.25 -5.83
CA VAL A 144 13.04 8.48 -5.79
C VAL A 144 13.99 9.64 -6.11
N ASP A 145 13.62 10.45 -7.10
CA ASP A 145 14.41 11.64 -7.43
C ASP A 145 14.41 12.62 -6.25
N GLU A 146 15.50 13.34 -6.09
CA GLU A 146 15.61 14.37 -5.07
C GLU A 146 14.55 15.47 -5.27
N PRO A 147 13.98 16.01 -4.18
CA PRO A 147 12.97 17.07 -4.29
C PRO A 147 13.57 18.33 -4.93
N THR A 148 12.90 18.82 -5.95
CA THR A 148 13.33 20.03 -6.70
C THR A 148 12.86 21.35 -6.06
N LEU A 149 11.91 21.28 -5.13
CA LEU A 149 11.31 22.43 -4.45
C LEU A 149 11.29 22.23 -2.95
N GLY A 150 11.64 23.28 -2.19
CA GLY A 150 11.48 23.36 -0.75
C GLY A 150 10.36 24.35 -0.38
N ILE A 151 9.49 23.95 0.53
CA ILE A 151 8.42 24.80 1.07
C ILE A 151 8.59 24.92 2.58
N THR A 152 8.55 26.14 3.08
CA THR A 152 8.60 26.40 4.52
C THR A 152 7.22 26.81 5.02
N PHE A 153 6.72 26.12 6.02
CA PHE A 153 5.45 26.41 6.68
C PHE A 153 5.73 27.16 7.98
N HIS A 154 5.10 28.32 8.15
CA HIS A 154 5.16 29.11 9.37
C HIS A 154 3.79 29.21 10.02
N ALA A 155 3.78 29.31 11.36
CA ALA A 155 2.59 29.68 12.07
C ALA A 155 2.16 31.10 11.67
N ASN A 156 0.85 31.30 11.46
CA ASN A 156 0.32 32.64 11.19
C ASN A 156 0.36 33.48 12.45
N SER A 157 1.23 34.49 12.50
CA SER A 157 1.37 35.45 13.59
C SER A 157 0.66 36.78 13.31
N GLY A 158 -0.14 36.89 12.26
CA GLY A 158 -0.88 38.07 11.90
C GLY A 158 -2.05 38.36 12.87
N PRO A 159 -2.57 39.61 12.87
CA PRO A 159 -3.66 40.04 13.80
C PRO A 159 -4.99 39.28 13.57
N PHE A 160 -5.14 38.60 12.43
CA PHE A 160 -6.29 37.77 12.09
C PHE A 160 -6.03 36.26 12.26
N SER A 161 -4.94 35.91 12.94
CA SER A 161 -4.63 34.54 13.28
C SER A 161 -5.75 33.87 14.06
N ALA A 162 -6.11 32.66 13.72
CA ALA A 162 -7.19 31.85 14.31
C ALA A 162 -8.64 32.33 14.07
N LEU A 163 -8.89 33.31 13.21
CA LEU A 163 -10.26 33.63 12.78
C LEU A 163 -10.88 32.56 11.88
N ASP A 164 -10.11 32.01 10.95
CA ASP A 164 -10.59 31.04 9.99
C ASP A 164 -10.12 29.60 10.24
N GLY A 165 -9.47 29.35 11.39
CA GLY A 165 -8.98 28.02 11.76
C GLY A 165 -8.50 27.94 13.19
N LYS A 166 -8.62 26.75 13.79
CA LYS A 166 -8.20 26.49 15.19
C LYS A 166 -6.79 25.96 15.31
N LYS A 167 -6.23 25.37 14.23
CA LYS A 167 -4.90 24.74 14.22
C LYS A 167 -3.88 25.70 13.59
N VAL A 168 -3.35 26.60 14.39
CA VAL A 168 -2.49 27.71 13.92
C VAL A 168 -1.07 27.69 14.51
N THR A 169 -0.78 26.75 15.42
CA THR A 169 0.52 26.66 16.08
C THR A 169 1.52 25.86 15.24
N ALA A 170 2.81 26.15 15.39
CA ALA A 170 3.89 25.40 14.73
C ALA A 170 3.85 23.89 15.05
N ARG A 171 3.43 23.53 16.26
CA ARG A 171 3.26 22.14 16.68
C ARG A 171 2.15 21.43 15.88
N GLU A 172 1.00 22.07 15.76
CA GLU A 172 -0.15 21.50 15.03
C GLU A 172 0.13 21.40 13.53
N ILE A 173 0.88 22.36 12.96
CA ILE A 173 1.34 22.29 11.57
C ILE A 173 2.27 21.10 11.39
N ARG A 174 3.25 20.93 12.28
CA ARG A 174 4.17 19.78 12.24
C ARG A 174 3.42 18.46 12.34
N GLU A 175 2.56 18.30 13.34
CA GLU A 175 1.74 17.10 13.51
C GLU A 175 0.95 16.74 12.22
N ARG A 176 0.49 17.75 11.48
CA ARG A 176 -0.25 17.53 10.24
C ARG A 176 0.63 17.15 9.06
N LEU A 177 1.87 17.64 9.02
CA LEU A 177 2.85 17.35 7.95
C LEU A 177 3.54 15.99 8.14
N GLU A 178 3.63 15.50 9.39
CA GLU A 178 4.22 14.20 9.73
C GLU A 178 3.21 13.04 9.62
N HIS A 179 1.93 13.33 9.35
CA HIS A 179 0.86 12.38 9.07
C HIS A 179 0.64 12.19 7.57
#